data_a4faa12e3e099b77987b8393ae5aa1e7
#
_entry.id   a4faa12e3e099b77987b8393ae5aa1e7
#
_cell.length_a   1.000
_cell.length_b   1.000
_cell.length_c   1.000
_cell.angle_alpha   90.00
_cell.angle_beta   90.00
_cell.angle_gamma   90.00
#
_symmetry.space_group_name_H-M   'P 1'
#
loop_
_entity.id
_entity.type
_entity.pdbx_description
1 polymer ?
#
loop_
_entity_poly.entity_id
_entity_poly.type
_entity_poly.pdbx_seq_one_letter_code
_entity_poly.pdbx_strand_id
1 'polypeptide(L)'
;MRYVFKNFTWKNWLCIFAIFCFTLIQVYFTMEIINTVGEITNATNSGTTTDIWRWGFWMIICAICMAIAQIIIQFFASGTAASIATNLRRDFYKKVNDFALSDLAGFSTESLITRSTNDIQNIHMAFIYAFRTIFVAPITMVWSIIKLVKTASTPMTLTTIIWLVLLIAVVVVLMILVMPRFNKTQKLMDALNVSSRENLTGVRVVRAFNAESYQEDKFEVVNAKYTKLMIFVGKAIALFTPFIMFVMMGLTLSLLWVVSFIINGQDISAARPFFLSSTSFVMLATQIVMSFVLLITIMILWPRACVCARRIKEVMNHSIAVNDPKESVDFTEKGTIEFKNVGFAYPGSEKEAVSNISFKVNQGETIAFIGATGSGKTTIINMIPRFADATSGEVLVNGVNVKNVKQETLRNVIGYTPQRGFLFKGNIRENIAFSNPNLTLKEIQEAAKIAEADSFVSAKSEQYESAVAQGGTNFSGGQKQRLCIARSVAKKPEILIFDDSFSALDYKTDKIVRANIKNGLPGTTRVIIAQRVGTIMDADQIVVLDKGQMVGLGKHEDLIHNCPVYQEIALSQLTAEELGLKKGGK
;
A
#
# COMPACT_ATOMS: atom_id res chain seq x y z
N MET A 1 -12.02 11.73 -1.95
CA MET A 1 -13.28 10.93 -1.97
C MET A 1 -13.94 10.79 -3.34
N ARG A 2 -14.03 11.84 -4.20
CA ARG A 2 -14.68 11.74 -5.53
C ARG A 2 -14.17 10.55 -6.38
N TYR A 3 -12.87 10.23 -6.30
CA TYR A 3 -12.29 9.06 -6.96
C TYR A 3 -12.89 7.74 -6.45
N VAL A 4 -13.06 7.59 -5.13
CA VAL A 4 -13.61 6.37 -4.52
C VAL A 4 -15.08 6.20 -4.90
N PHE A 5 -15.88 7.28 -4.90
CA PHE A 5 -17.29 7.24 -5.34
C PHE A 5 -17.44 6.86 -6.83
N LYS A 6 -16.49 7.24 -7.69
CA LYS A 6 -16.54 6.87 -9.11
C LYS A 6 -16.41 5.35 -9.33
N ASN A 7 -15.79 4.64 -8.38
CA ASN A 7 -15.57 3.20 -8.43
C ASN A 7 -16.73 2.39 -7.79
N PHE A 8 -17.85 3.04 -7.45
CA PHE A 8 -19.02 2.36 -6.93
C PHE A 8 -19.71 1.58 -8.04
N THR A 9 -20.01 0.31 -7.76
CA THR A 9 -20.80 -0.53 -8.64
C THR A 9 -22.30 -0.25 -8.46
N TRP A 10 -23.13 -0.61 -9.44
CA TRP A 10 -24.58 -0.55 -9.33
C TRP A 10 -25.11 -1.25 -8.07
N LYS A 11 -24.52 -2.39 -7.72
CA LYS A 11 -24.86 -3.15 -6.49
C LYS A 11 -24.62 -2.32 -5.23
N ASN A 12 -23.53 -1.55 -5.17
CA ASN A 12 -23.24 -0.68 -4.04
C ASN A 12 -24.32 0.41 -3.87
N TRP A 13 -24.79 1.00 -4.96
CA TRP A 13 -25.86 1.98 -4.94
C TRP A 13 -27.20 1.39 -4.46
N LEU A 14 -27.51 0.18 -4.90
CA LEU A 14 -28.70 -0.55 -4.45
C LEU A 14 -28.64 -0.87 -2.95
N CYS A 15 -27.48 -1.29 -2.44
CA CYS A 15 -27.27 -1.49 -1.00
C CYS A 15 -27.41 -0.18 -0.20
N ILE A 16 -26.89 0.95 -0.70
CA ILE A 16 -27.04 2.26 -0.06
C ILE A 16 -28.52 2.67 -0.01
N PHE A 17 -29.26 2.43 -1.07
CA PHE A 17 -30.72 2.67 -1.09
C PHE A 17 -31.44 1.77 -0.08
N ALA A 18 -31.07 0.51 0.02
CA ALA A 18 -31.63 -0.40 1.05
C ALA A 18 -31.31 0.11 2.47
N ILE A 19 -30.08 0.56 2.73
CA ILE A 19 -29.69 1.18 4.02
C ILE A 19 -30.61 2.37 4.32
N PHE A 20 -30.86 3.23 3.33
CA PHE A 20 -31.75 4.38 3.51
C PHE A 20 -33.18 3.97 3.87
N CYS A 21 -33.76 2.99 3.15
CA CYS A 21 -35.11 2.50 3.43
C CYS A 21 -35.21 1.86 4.84
N PHE A 22 -34.27 0.99 5.20
CA PHE A 22 -34.27 0.39 6.54
C PHE A 22 -33.99 1.41 7.65
N THR A 23 -33.25 2.48 7.36
CA THR A 23 -33.07 3.59 8.30
C THR A 23 -34.38 4.31 8.57
N LEU A 24 -35.21 4.56 7.55
CA LEU A 24 -36.54 5.14 7.76
C LEU A 24 -37.41 4.26 8.67
N ILE A 25 -37.38 2.94 8.43
CA ILE A 25 -38.10 1.96 9.27
C ILE A 25 -37.57 2.00 10.71
N GLN A 26 -36.23 1.97 10.89
CA GLN A 26 -35.61 2.05 12.21
C GLN A 26 -36.02 3.32 12.97
N VAL A 27 -35.95 4.48 12.31
CA VAL A 27 -36.29 5.77 12.94
C VAL A 27 -37.80 5.83 13.26
N TYR A 28 -38.67 5.30 12.37
CA TYR A 28 -40.08 5.18 12.64
C TYR A 28 -40.35 4.41 13.94
N PHE A 29 -39.81 3.22 14.09
CA PHE A 29 -39.99 2.43 15.31
C PHE A 29 -39.35 3.07 16.54
N THR A 30 -38.23 3.77 16.39
CA THR A 30 -37.63 4.57 17.48
C THR A 30 -38.60 5.64 17.97
N MET A 31 -39.25 6.36 17.04
CA MET A 31 -40.25 7.39 17.39
C MET A 31 -41.52 6.80 17.95
N GLU A 32 -41.90 5.59 17.52
CA GLU A 32 -43.06 4.88 18.01
C GLU A 32 -42.86 4.37 19.44
N ILE A 33 -41.65 3.92 19.79
CA ILE A 33 -41.31 3.60 21.19
C ILE A 33 -41.49 4.80 22.11
N ILE A 34 -41.08 6.00 21.68
CA ILE A 34 -41.27 7.22 22.45
C ILE A 34 -42.77 7.57 22.61
N ASN A 35 -43.59 7.36 21.58
CA ASN A 35 -45.04 7.54 21.66
C ASN A 35 -45.67 6.55 22.63
N THR A 36 -45.30 5.26 22.53
CA THR A 36 -45.83 4.21 23.40
C THR A 36 -45.50 4.44 24.88
N VAL A 37 -44.32 5.00 25.19
CA VAL A 37 -44.02 5.42 26.57
C VAL A 37 -45.02 6.47 27.05
N GLY A 38 -45.36 7.45 26.22
CA GLY A 38 -46.41 8.44 26.53
C GLY A 38 -47.76 7.80 26.77
N GLU A 39 -48.19 6.87 25.92
CA GLU A 39 -49.48 6.17 26.07
C GLU A 39 -49.54 5.27 27.31
N ILE A 40 -48.44 4.54 27.62
CA ILE A 40 -48.35 3.77 28.87
C ILE A 40 -48.47 4.70 30.08
N THR A 41 -47.83 5.86 30.01
CA THR A 41 -47.87 6.84 31.07
C THR A 41 -49.29 7.40 31.26
N ASN A 42 -50.02 7.67 30.16
CA ASN A 42 -51.42 8.08 30.17
C ASN A 42 -52.35 6.98 30.72
N ALA A 43 -52.17 5.73 30.30
CA ALA A 43 -52.90 4.56 30.79
C ALA A 43 -52.69 4.33 32.29
N THR A 44 -51.49 4.55 32.79
CA THR A 44 -51.16 4.51 34.23
C THR A 44 -51.93 5.58 35.00
N ASN A 45 -52.12 6.75 34.39
CA ASN A 45 -52.90 7.84 34.97
C ASN A 45 -54.38 7.52 35.08
N SER A 46 -54.97 6.87 34.04
CA SER A 46 -56.37 6.46 34.01
C SER A 46 -56.70 5.20 34.80
N GLY A 47 -55.68 4.47 35.29
CA GLY A 47 -55.81 3.22 36.06
C GLY A 47 -56.23 2.02 35.22
N THR A 48 -56.16 2.09 33.90
CA THR A 48 -56.54 1.00 32.97
C THR A 48 -55.41 0.00 32.77
N THR A 49 -55.40 -1.08 33.53
CA THR A 49 -54.38 -2.13 33.44
C THR A 49 -54.32 -2.83 32.09
N THR A 50 -55.45 -2.99 31.40
CA THR A 50 -55.54 -3.57 30.06
C THR A 50 -54.81 -2.75 29.01
N ASP A 51 -54.88 -1.43 29.05
CA ASP A 51 -54.17 -0.54 28.13
C ASP A 51 -52.67 -0.53 28.37
N ILE A 52 -52.26 -0.63 29.65
CA ILE A 52 -50.82 -0.77 30.00
C ILE A 52 -50.22 -2.01 29.35
N TRP A 53 -50.88 -3.17 29.47
CA TRP A 53 -50.45 -4.40 28.83
C TRP A 53 -50.43 -4.33 27.31
N ARG A 54 -51.46 -3.71 26.70
CA ARG A 54 -51.55 -3.54 25.24
C ARG A 54 -50.41 -2.68 24.71
N TRP A 55 -50.14 -1.52 25.28
CA TRP A 55 -49.08 -0.63 24.86
C TRP A 55 -47.70 -1.18 25.21
N GLY A 56 -47.55 -1.87 26.35
CA GLY A 56 -46.32 -2.56 26.70
C GLY A 56 -45.94 -3.64 25.70
N PHE A 57 -46.90 -4.45 25.26
CA PHE A 57 -46.66 -5.46 24.25
C PHE A 57 -46.28 -4.85 22.89
N TRP A 58 -47.00 -3.76 22.51
CA TRP A 58 -46.67 -3.02 21.29
C TRP A 58 -45.25 -2.42 21.33
N MET A 59 -44.83 -1.88 22.46
CA MET A 59 -43.47 -1.36 22.66
C MET A 59 -42.38 -2.45 22.44
N ILE A 60 -42.63 -3.68 22.93
CA ILE A 60 -41.73 -4.80 22.70
C ILE A 60 -41.64 -5.15 21.21
N ILE A 61 -42.75 -5.17 20.50
CA ILE A 61 -42.77 -5.39 19.04
C ILE A 61 -41.96 -4.31 18.33
N CYS A 62 -42.18 -3.05 18.66
CA CYS A 62 -41.42 -1.93 18.07
C CYS A 62 -39.90 -2.05 18.35
N ALA A 63 -39.52 -2.44 19.57
CA ALA A 63 -38.10 -2.66 19.92
C ALA A 63 -37.48 -3.80 19.11
N ILE A 64 -38.20 -4.90 18.92
CA ILE A 64 -37.74 -6.04 18.09
C ILE A 64 -37.59 -5.61 16.63
N CYS A 65 -38.60 -4.91 16.07
CA CYS A 65 -38.55 -4.42 14.68
C CYS A 65 -37.38 -3.42 14.47
N MET A 66 -37.17 -2.52 15.43
CA MET A 66 -36.04 -1.60 15.43
C MET A 66 -34.70 -2.34 15.43
N ALA A 67 -34.55 -3.37 16.29
CA ALA A 67 -33.33 -4.16 16.38
C ALA A 67 -33.07 -4.93 15.07
N ILE A 68 -34.09 -5.54 14.48
CA ILE A 68 -33.98 -6.24 13.18
C ILE A 68 -33.55 -5.25 12.08
N ALA A 69 -34.20 -4.09 12.00
CA ALA A 69 -33.83 -3.05 11.03
C ALA A 69 -32.37 -2.60 11.21
N GLN A 70 -31.91 -2.42 12.45
CA GLN A 70 -30.51 -2.06 12.77
C GLN A 70 -29.52 -3.15 12.33
N ILE A 71 -29.84 -4.43 12.54
CA ILE A 71 -28.99 -5.55 12.09
C ILE A 71 -28.88 -5.55 10.57
N ILE A 72 -29.98 -5.36 9.86
CA ILE A 72 -30.00 -5.31 8.39
C ILE A 72 -29.16 -4.14 7.87
N ILE A 73 -29.32 -2.94 8.46
CA ILE A 73 -28.51 -1.77 8.12
C ILE A 73 -27.02 -2.08 8.29
N GLN A 74 -26.65 -2.67 9.42
CA GLN A 74 -25.25 -2.98 9.70
C GLN A 74 -24.68 -4.02 8.72
N PHE A 75 -25.48 -5.02 8.35
CA PHE A 75 -25.09 -6.02 7.36
C PHE A 75 -24.82 -5.39 5.98
N PHE A 76 -25.73 -4.57 5.47
CA PHE A 76 -25.54 -3.88 4.19
C PHE A 76 -24.42 -2.84 4.24
N ALA A 77 -24.29 -2.08 5.32
CA ALA A 77 -23.24 -1.10 5.49
C ALA A 77 -21.84 -1.74 5.49
N SER A 78 -21.67 -2.83 6.24
CA SER A 78 -20.41 -3.58 6.30
C SER A 78 -20.08 -4.24 4.96
N GLY A 79 -21.05 -4.91 4.33
CA GLY A 79 -20.87 -5.56 3.04
C GLY A 79 -20.50 -4.57 1.93
N THR A 80 -21.17 -3.42 1.88
CA THR A 80 -20.88 -2.37 0.90
C THR A 80 -19.48 -1.78 1.11
N ALA A 81 -19.13 -1.44 2.35
CA ALA A 81 -17.81 -0.91 2.67
C ALA A 81 -16.69 -1.92 2.36
N ALA A 82 -16.91 -3.21 2.66
CA ALA A 82 -15.96 -4.29 2.33
C ALA A 82 -15.79 -4.46 0.80
N SER A 83 -16.88 -4.42 0.04
CA SER A 83 -16.85 -4.48 -1.42
C SER A 83 -16.02 -3.33 -2.02
N ILE A 84 -16.23 -2.09 -1.54
CA ILE A 84 -15.47 -0.91 -1.96
C ILE A 84 -13.99 -1.07 -1.65
N ALA A 85 -13.64 -1.51 -0.44
CA ALA A 85 -12.26 -1.71 -0.02
C ALA A 85 -11.56 -2.81 -0.84
N THR A 86 -12.27 -3.91 -1.14
CA THR A 86 -11.74 -5.02 -1.95
C THR A 86 -11.45 -4.58 -3.38
N ASN A 87 -12.38 -3.87 -4.02
CA ASN A 87 -12.18 -3.35 -5.38
C ASN A 87 -11.01 -2.36 -5.41
N LEU A 88 -10.97 -1.42 -4.46
CA LEU A 88 -9.90 -0.43 -4.37
C LEU A 88 -8.52 -1.07 -4.18
N ARG A 89 -8.43 -2.13 -3.36
CA ARG A 89 -7.18 -2.87 -3.14
C ARG A 89 -6.74 -3.62 -4.38
N ARG A 90 -7.67 -4.27 -5.08
CA ARG A 90 -7.39 -4.97 -6.33
C ARG A 90 -6.88 -4.02 -7.42
N ASP A 91 -7.56 -2.91 -7.61
CA ASP A 91 -7.19 -1.92 -8.64
C ASP A 91 -5.86 -1.25 -8.32
N PHE A 92 -5.62 -0.94 -7.03
CA PHE A 92 -4.35 -0.41 -6.57
C PHE A 92 -3.19 -1.39 -6.81
N TYR A 93 -3.37 -2.67 -6.44
CA TYR A 93 -2.36 -3.70 -6.63
C TYR A 93 -2.04 -3.90 -8.11
N LYS A 94 -3.07 -3.96 -8.97
CA LYS A 94 -2.89 -4.06 -10.41
C LYS A 94 -2.09 -2.87 -10.95
N LYS A 95 -2.48 -1.65 -10.56
CA LYS A 95 -1.80 -0.42 -11.01
C LYS A 95 -0.32 -0.39 -10.60
N VAL A 96 0.00 -0.82 -9.37
CA VAL A 96 1.41 -0.88 -8.90
C VAL A 96 2.21 -1.94 -9.65
N ASN A 97 1.61 -3.07 -9.99
CA ASN A 97 2.28 -4.10 -10.79
C ASN A 97 2.56 -3.66 -12.24
N ASP A 98 1.75 -2.74 -12.76
CA ASP A 98 1.94 -2.18 -14.11
C ASP A 98 3.01 -1.06 -14.13
N PHE A 99 3.55 -0.63 -12.98
CA PHE A 99 4.57 0.41 -12.88
C PHE A 99 5.92 -0.04 -13.48
N ALA A 100 6.56 0.87 -14.21
CA ALA A 100 7.96 0.70 -14.57
C ALA A 100 8.88 0.95 -13.36
N LEU A 101 10.15 0.54 -13.45
CA LEU A 101 11.13 0.77 -12.37
C LEU A 101 11.31 2.26 -12.06
N SER A 102 11.23 3.13 -13.07
CA SER A 102 11.27 4.59 -12.90
C SER A 102 10.08 5.13 -12.11
N ASP A 103 8.88 4.55 -12.31
CA ASP A 103 7.67 4.94 -11.59
C ASP A 103 7.77 4.56 -10.11
N LEU A 104 8.31 3.37 -9.82
CA LEU A 104 8.53 2.89 -8.46
C LEU A 104 9.55 3.76 -7.71
N ALA A 105 10.54 4.34 -8.40
CA ALA A 105 11.52 5.25 -7.79
C ALA A 105 10.87 6.53 -7.23
N GLY A 106 9.73 6.96 -7.81
CA GLY A 106 8.94 8.10 -7.33
C GLY A 106 8.13 7.83 -6.06
N PHE A 107 7.95 6.56 -5.68
CA PHE A 107 7.22 6.13 -4.49
C PHE A 107 8.08 5.19 -3.64
N SER A 108 8.22 5.45 -2.33
CA SER A 108 8.90 4.47 -1.48
C SER A 108 8.05 3.20 -1.32
N THR A 109 8.69 2.05 -1.22
CA THR A 109 8.02 0.74 -1.03
C THR A 109 7.13 0.75 0.22
N GLU A 110 7.61 1.35 1.32
CA GLU A 110 6.86 1.46 2.58
C GLU A 110 5.60 2.33 2.40
N SER A 111 5.69 3.39 1.58
CA SER A 111 4.54 4.24 1.25
C SER A 111 3.49 3.48 0.45
N LEU A 112 3.89 2.69 -0.55
CA LEU A 112 2.96 1.87 -1.34
C LEU A 112 2.29 0.78 -0.49
N ILE A 113 3.05 0.12 0.39
CA ILE A 113 2.50 -0.86 1.33
C ILE A 113 1.48 -0.19 2.26
N THR A 114 1.81 0.96 2.86
CA THR A 114 0.89 1.69 3.75
C THR A 114 -0.38 2.13 3.03
N ARG A 115 -0.27 2.58 1.77
CA ARG A 115 -1.43 2.98 0.94
C ARG A 115 -2.32 1.78 0.59
N SER A 116 -1.73 0.61 0.32
CA SER A 116 -2.50 -0.62 0.00
C SER A 116 -3.16 -1.28 1.21
N THR A 117 -2.66 -1.03 2.41
CA THR A 117 -3.14 -1.62 3.66
C THR A 117 -3.90 -0.61 4.53
N ASN A 118 -3.17 0.23 5.27
CA ASN A 118 -3.73 1.12 6.29
C ASN A 118 -4.64 2.21 5.70
N ASP A 119 -4.26 2.83 4.55
CA ASP A 119 -5.07 3.89 3.97
C ASP A 119 -6.41 3.35 3.46
N ILE A 120 -6.41 2.16 2.82
CA ILE A 120 -7.65 1.49 2.39
C ILE A 120 -8.49 1.08 3.59
N GLN A 121 -7.86 0.59 4.68
CA GLN A 121 -8.56 0.23 5.91
C GLN A 121 -9.22 1.46 6.58
N ASN A 122 -8.54 2.60 6.60
CA ASN A 122 -9.12 3.85 7.10
C ASN A 122 -10.34 4.30 6.28
N ILE A 123 -10.28 4.15 4.95
CA ILE A 123 -11.41 4.41 4.05
C ILE A 123 -12.56 3.45 4.35
N HIS A 124 -12.27 2.16 4.48
CA HIS A 124 -13.26 1.12 4.82
C HIS A 124 -14.00 1.44 6.12
N MET A 125 -13.27 1.76 7.19
CA MET A 125 -13.87 2.12 8.48
C MET A 125 -14.72 3.39 8.37
N ALA A 126 -14.22 4.42 7.67
CA ALA A 126 -14.98 5.65 7.46
C ALA A 126 -16.31 5.42 6.71
N PHE A 127 -16.33 4.52 5.71
CA PHE A 127 -17.57 4.17 5.02
C PHE A 127 -18.53 3.37 5.88
N ILE A 128 -18.06 2.43 6.71
CA ILE A 128 -18.94 1.72 7.66
C ILE A 128 -19.66 2.73 8.57
N TYR A 129 -18.91 3.63 9.20
CA TYR A 129 -19.48 4.66 10.07
C TYR A 129 -20.36 5.64 9.31
N ALA A 130 -19.95 6.05 8.10
CA ALA A 130 -20.74 6.98 7.29
C ALA A 130 -22.07 6.36 6.88
N PHE A 131 -22.11 5.17 6.32
CA PHE A 131 -23.36 4.51 5.90
C PHE A 131 -24.32 4.26 7.06
N ARG A 132 -23.78 3.96 8.23
CA ARG A 132 -24.58 3.78 9.44
C ARG A 132 -25.17 5.09 9.97
N THR A 133 -24.43 6.19 9.92
CA THR A 133 -24.75 7.40 10.68
C THR A 133 -25.32 8.53 9.79
N ILE A 134 -24.90 8.59 8.50
CA ILE A 134 -25.23 9.71 7.62
C ILE A 134 -26.75 9.85 7.34
N PHE A 135 -27.49 8.75 7.43
CA PHE A 135 -28.93 8.75 7.29
C PHE A 135 -29.64 8.77 8.65
N VAL A 136 -29.19 7.93 9.59
CA VAL A 136 -29.83 7.79 10.91
C VAL A 136 -29.85 9.12 11.66
N ALA A 137 -28.71 9.79 11.80
CA ALA A 137 -28.61 10.97 12.64
C ALA A 137 -29.44 12.17 12.12
N PRO A 138 -29.38 12.58 10.83
CA PRO A 138 -30.19 13.68 10.34
C PRO A 138 -31.71 13.37 10.35
N ILE A 139 -32.10 12.13 9.96
CA ILE A 139 -33.52 11.76 9.92
C ILE A 139 -34.11 11.75 11.33
N THR A 140 -33.41 11.13 12.29
CA THR A 140 -33.83 11.11 13.70
C THR A 140 -33.89 12.51 14.27
N MET A 141 -32.90 13.36 13.99
CA MET A 141 -32.85 14.72 14.47
C MET A 141 -34.03 15.54 13.94
N VAL A 142 -34.26 15.54 12.62
CA VAL A 142 -35.35 16.29 11.99
C VAL A 142 -36.71 15.81 12.50
N TRP A 143 -36.92 14.48 12.57
CA TRP A 143 -38.18 13.93 13.06
C TRP A 143 -38.44 14.27 14.53
N SER A 144 -37.40 14.15 15.39
CA SER A 144 -37.49 14.54 16.79
C SER A 144 -37.80 16.03 16.98
N ILE A 145 -37.19 16.91 16.17
CA ILE A 145 -37.47 18.36 16.20
C ILE A 145 -38.94 18.63 15.79
N ILE A 146 -39.42 18.02 14.70
CA ILE A 146 -40.83 18.21 14.25
C ILE A 146 -41.83 17.79 15.33
N LYS A 147 -41.59 16.62 15.96
CA LYS A 147 -42.44 16.15 17.07
C LYS A 147 -42.36 17.07 18.29
N LEU A 148 -41.13 17.45 18.65
CA LEU A 148 -40.89 18.31 19.80
C LEU A 148 -41.61 19.64 19.68
N VAL A 149 -41.53 20.32 18.51
CA VAL A 149 -42.22 21.60 18.26
C VAL A 149 -43.73 21.47 18.32
N LYS A 150 -44.29 20.31 17.91
CA LYS A 150 -45.75 20.06 17.95
C LYS A 150 -46.28 19.78 19.37
N THR A 151 -45.45 19.24 20.26
CA THR A 151 -45.88 18.73 21.57
C THR A 151 -45.46 19.66 22.72
N ALA A 152 -44.45 20.52 22.52
CA ALA A 152 -43.81 21.29 23.55
C ALA A 152 -44.48 22.63 23.85
N SER A 153 -44.44 23.04 25.11
CA SER A 153 -44.59 24.45 25.52
C SER A 153 -43.34 25.26 25.14
N THR A 154 -43.52 26.56 24.86
CA THR A 154 -42.40 27.47 24.50
C THR A 154 -41.22 27.42 25.48
N PRO A 155 -41.41 27.40 26.83
CA PRO A 155 -40.29 27.30 27.77
C PRO A 155 -39.45 26.00 27.63
N MET A 156 -40.08 24.85 27.40
CA MET A 156 -39.41 23.57 27.21
C MET A 156 -38.55 23.54 25.94
N THR A 157 -39.09 24.13 24.86
CA THR A 157 -38.33 24.24 23.60
C THR A 157 -37.11 25.15 23.76
N LEU A 158 -37.28 26.31 24.40
CA LEU A 158 -36.15 27.22 24.69
C LEU A 158 -35.07 26.57 25.54
N THR A 159 -35.46 25.83 26.59
CA THR A 159 -34.48 25.06 27.42
C THR A 159 -33.70 24.08 26.58
N THR A 160 -34.34 23.33 25.68
CA THR A 160 -33.66 22.37 24.79
C THR A 160 -32.69 23.07 23.86
N ILE A 161 -33.07 24.22 23.29
CA ILE A 161 -32.19 25.03 22.41
C ILE A 161 -30.94 25.52 23.17
N ILE A 162 -31.11 26.00 24.40
CA ILE A 162 -30.00 26.49 25.23
C ILE A 162 -28.95 25.37 25.45
N TRP A 163 -29.39 24.17 25.84
CA TRP A 163 -28.51 23.05 26.06
C TRP A 163 -27.84 22.56 24.76
N LEU A 164 -28.55 22.63 23.62
CA LEU A 164 -28.03 22.28 22.32
C LEU A 164 -26.96 23.28 21.86
N VAL A 165 -27.17 24.57 22.04
CA VAL A 165 -26.19 25.63 21.74
C VAL A 165 -24.97 25.47 22.62
N LEU A 166 -25.12 25.14 23.92
CA LEU A 166 -24.02 24.85 24.82
C LEU A 166 -23.20 23.66 24.33
N LEU A 167 -23.86 22.57 23.92
CA LEU A 167 -23.19 21.40 23.36
C LEU A 167 -22.36 21.76 22.13
N ILE A 168 -22.97 22.47 21.18
CA ILE A 168 -22.30 22.89 19.94
C ILE A 168 -21.11 23.80 20.24
N ALA A 169 -21.28 24.78 21.14
CA ALA A 169 -20.20 25.70 21.52
C ALA A 169 -18.98 24.97 22.09
N VAL A 170 -19.20 24.03 23.00
CA VAL A 170 -18.10 23.25 23.58
C VAL A 170 -17.43 22.34 22.54
N VAL A 171 -18.19 21.70 21.66
CA VAL A 171 -17.63 20.91 20.57
C VAL A 171 -16.76 21.77 19.64
N VAL A 172 -17.22 22.95 19.26
CA VAL A 172 -16.45 23.89 18.43
C VAL A 172 -15.17 24.33 19.13
N VAL A 173 -15.23 24.67 20.41
CA VAL A 173 -14.04 25.04 21.23
C VAL A 173 -13.05 23.88 21.28
N LEU A 174 -13.52 22.66 21.55
CA LEU A 174 -12.66 21.48 21.55
C LEU A 174 -12.02 21.23 20.19
N MET A 175 -12.78 21.36 19.10
CA MET A 175 -12.21 21.23 17.74
C MET A 175 -11.12 22.27 17.47
N ILE A 176 -11.34 23.53 17.80
CA ILE A 176 -10.35 24.62 17.64
C ILE A 176 -9.08 24.34 18.45
N LEU A 177 -9.23 23.80 19.66
CA LEU A 177 -8.11 23.51 20.55
C LEU A 177 -7.34 22.24 20.17
N VAL A 178 -8.03 21.17 19.77
CA VAL A 178 -7.45 19.84 19.54
C VAL A 178 -6.90 19.66 18.13
N MET A 179 -7.61 20.16 17.10
CA MET A 179 -7.26 19.94 15.70
C MET A 179 -5.83 20.41 15.33
N PRO A 180 -5.37 21.64 15.70
CA PRO A 180 -4.01 22.09 15.39
C PRO A 180 -2.94 21.26 16.11
N ARG A 181 -3.25 20.81 17.34
CA ARG A 181 -2.34 19.99 18.15
C ARG A 181 -2.24 18.57 17.61
N PHE A 182 -3.31 18.03 17.07
CA PHE A 182 -3.32 16.72 16.43
C PHE A 182 -2.35 16.66 15.23
N ASN A 183 -2.28 17.70 14.42
CA ASN A 183 -1.31 17.80 13.33
C ASN A 183 0.15 17.85 13.82
N LYS A 184 0.40 18.51 14.97
CA LYS A 184 1.73 18.51 15.61
C LYS A 184 2.10 17.14 16.17
N THR A 185 1.13 16.43 16.75
CA THR A 185 1.31 15.04 17.24
C THR A 185 1.80 14.13 16.12
N GLN A 186 1.21 14.24 14.93
CA GLN A 186 1.63 13.43 13.79
C GLN A 186 3.10 13.68 13.41
N LYS A 187 3.52 14.96 13.34
CA LYS A 187 4.92 15.32 13.04
C LYS A 187 5.91 14.80 14.09
N LEU A 188 5.53 14.84 15.37
CA LEU A 188 6.38 14.32 16.45
C LEU A 188 6.44 12.78 16.42
N MET A 189 5.34 12.11 16.07
CA MET A 189 5.34 10.65 15.87
C MET A 189 6.25 10.25 14.71
N ASP A 190 6.23 10.99 13.61
CA ASP A 190 7.13 10.76 12.48
C ASP A 190 8.60 10.93 12.90
N ALA A 191 8.91 11.95 13.71
CA ALA A 191 10.25 12.17 14.26
C ALA A 191 10.70 11.03 15.21
N LEU A 192 9.80 10.50 16.05
CA LEU A 192 10.07 9.32 16.89
C LEU A 192 10.37 8.08 16.03
N ASN A 193 9.58 7.86 14.99
CA ASN A 193 9.79 6.74 14.07
C ASN A 193 11.14 6.84 13.34
N VAL A 194 11.55 8.05 12.92
CA VAL A 194 12.87 8.28 12.30
C VAL A 194 13.98 7.95 13.29
N SER A 195 13.92 8.49 14.52
CA SER A 195 14.93 8.25 15.56
C SER A 195 15.04 6.76 15.92
N SER A 196 13.91 6.07 16.06
CA SER A 196 13.87 4.62 16.32
C SER A 196 14.47 3.81 15.16
N ARG A 197 14.15 4.17 13.91
CA ARG A 197 14.67 3.50 12.73
C ARG A 197 16.18 3.70 12.59
N GLU A 198 16.68 4.91 12.79
CA GLU A 198 18.13 5.20 12.80
C GLU A 198 18.85 4.33 13.82
N ASN A 199 18.36 4.26 15.04
CA ASN A 199 18.95 3.45 16.11
C ASN A 199 18.94 1.95 15.77
N LEU A 200 17.78 1.41 15.32
CA LEU A 200 17.68 -0.01 14.97
C LEU A 200 18.56 -0.39 13.76
N THR A 201 18.62 0.48 12.76
CA THR A 201 19.47 0.23 11.59
C THR A 201 20.95 0.34 11.93
N GLY A 202 21.31 1.29 12.77
CA GLY A 202 22.67 1.59 13.20
C GLY A 202 23.09 0.91 14.51
N VAL A 203 22.32 -0.07 15.04
CA VAL A 203 22.54 -0.63 16.38
C VAL A 203 23.97 -1.18 16.60
N ARG A 204 24.58 -1.75 15.56
CA ARG A 204 25.97 -2.22 15.64
C ARG A 204 26.96 -1.09 15.86
N VAL A 205 26.72 0.06 15.21
CA VAL A 205 27.56 1.25 15.36
C VAL A 205 27.36 1.85 16.76
N VAL A 206 26.11 1.99 17.21
CA VAL A 206 25.78 2.49 18.53
C VAL A 206 26.49 1.67 19.60
N ARG A 207 26.44 0.32 19.50
CA ARG A 207 27.10 -0.59 20.42
C ARG A 207 28.63 -0.56 20.33
N ALA A 208 29.18 -0.46 19.11
CA ALA A 208 30.62 -0.40 18.91
C ALA A 208 31.27 0.86 19.52
N PHE A 209 30.51 1.94 19.63
CA PHE A 209 30.96 3.22 20.19
C PHE A 209 30.45 3.51 21.60
N ASN A 210 29.72 2.57 22.26
CA ASN A 210 29.07 2.74 23.56
C ASN A 210 28.22 4.02 23.62
N ALA A 211 27.47 4.28 22.54
CA ALA A 211 26.70 5.52 22.35
C ALA A 211 25.21 5.35 22.70
N GLU A 212 24.85 4.32 23.51
CA GLU A 212 23.47 4.03 23.89
C GLU A 212 22.83 5.21 24.60
N SER A 213 23.49 5.76 25.64
CA SER A 213 22.96 6.88 26.42
C SER A 213 22.72 8.11 25.54
N TYR A 214 23.64 8.40 24.61
CA TYR A 214 23.45 9.50 23.67
C TYR A 214 22.20 9.33 22.78
N GLN A 215 21.95 8.10 22.32
CA GLN A 215 20.76 7.81 21.50
C GLN A 215 19.48 7.82 22.35
N GLU A 216 19.53 7.36 23.58
CA GLU A 216 18.42 7.44 24.54
C GLU A 216 18.06 8.90 24.84
N ASP A 217 19.02 9.76 25.11
CA ASP A 217 18.79 11.19 25.36
C ASP A 217 18.19 11.86 24.11
N LYS A 218 18.71 11.58 22.94
CA LYS A 218 18.19 12.09 21.64
C LYS A 218 16.73 11.68 21.43
N PHE A 219 16.39 10.43 21.73
CA PHE A 219 15.04 9.91 21.64
C PHE A 219 14.13 10.56 22.68
N GLU A 220 14.59 10.66 23.96
CA GLU A 220 13.78 11.18 25.06
C GLU A 220 13.39 12.66 24.87
N VAL A 221 14.23 13.48 24.27
CA VAL A 221 13.90 14.87 23.92
C VAL A 221 12.66 14.94 23.01
N VAL A 222 12.53 14.05 22.04
CA VAL A 222 11.38 14.01 21.13
C VAL A 222 10.18 13.35 21.84
N ASN A 223 10.42 12.28 22.57
CA ASN A 223 9.43 11.53 23.34
C ASN A 223 8.74 12.42 24.38
N ALA A 224 9.49 13.21 25.15
CA ALA A 224 8.93 14.14 26.13
C ALA A 224 8.00 15.19 25.48
N LYS A 225 8.39 15.73 24.32
CA LYS A 225 7.54 16.67 23.56
C LYS A 225 6.25 16.00 23.07
N TYR A 226 6.37 14.79 22.54
CA TYR A 226 5.23 13.99 22.08
C TYR A 226 4.29 13.66 23.24
N THR A 227 4.83 13.14 24.35
CA THR A 227 4.08 12.77 25.55
C THR A 227 3.33 13.95 26.13
N LYS A 228 3.98 15.11 26.28
CA LYS A 228 3.34 16.35 26.78
C LYS A 228 2.16 16.78 25.91
N LEU A 229 2.32 16.66 24.60
CA LEU A 229 1.25 16.99 23.64
C LEU A 229 0.11 15.97 23.69
N MET A 230 0.44 14.67 23.77
CA MET A 230 -0.55 13.59 23.88
C MET A 230 -1.35 13.64 25.18
N ILE A 231 -0.71 13.98 26.29
CA ILE A 231 -1.40 14.19 27.56
C ILE A 231 -2.43 15.32 27.43
N PHE A 232 -2.06 16.44 26.78
CA PHE A 232 -3.01 17.54 26.55
C PHE A 232 -4.19 17.11 25.68
N VAL A 233 -3.94 16.46 24.54
CA VAL A 233 -4.98 15.96 23.64
C VAL A 233 -5.85 14.92 24.35
N GLY A 234 -5.23 13.98 25.08
CA GLY A 234 -5.91 12.95 25.85
C GLY A 234 -6.83 13.54 26.95
N LYS A 235 -6.36 14.54 27.70
CA LYS A 235 -7.18 15.25 28.70
C LYS A 235 -8.38 15.96 28.05
N ALA A 236 -8.17 16.63 26.90
CA ALA A 236 -9.25 17.30 26.17
C ALA A 236 -10.31 16.31 25.68
N ILE A 237 -9.90 15.15 25.15
CA ILE A 237 -10.84 14.09 24.73
C ILE A 237 -11.52 13.43 25.92
N ALA A 238 -10.80 13.20 27.02
CA ALA A 238 -11.36 12.59 28.22
C ALA A 238 -12.46 13.44 28.86
N LEU A 239 -12.39 14.76 28.75
CA LEU A 239 -13.45 15.67 29.22
C LEU A 239 -14.73 15.61 28.36
N PHE A 240 -14.65 15.11 27.12
CA PHE A 240 -15.79 15.11 26.21
C PHE A 240 -16.93 14.21 26.69
N THR A 241 -16.65 12.99 27.13
CA THR A 241 -17.68 12.05 27.62
C THR A 241 -18.39 12.52 28.87
N PRO A 242 -17.71 12.96 29.96
CA PRO A 242 -18.37 13.56 31.12
C PRO A 242 -19.18 14.81 30.74
N PHE A 243 -18.70 15.62 29.81
CA PHE A 243 -19.41 16.81 29.36
C PHE A 243 -20.72 16.46 28.64
N ILE A 244 -20.71 15.45 27.74
CA ILE A 244 -21.94 14.95 27.10
C ILE A 244 -22.92 14.47 28.17
N MET A 245 -22.46 13.71 29.18
CA MET A 245 -23.29 13.24 30.28
C MET A 245 -23.86 14.42 31.08
N PHE A 246 -23.05 15.44 31.35
CA PHE A 246 -23.51 16.68 32.00
C PHE A 246 -24.59 17.38 31.20
N VAL A 247 -24.44 17.51 29.88
CA VAL A 247 -25.48 18.09 29.00
C VAL A 247 -26.75 17.25 29.04
N MET A 248 -26.63 15.92 28.96
CA MET A 248 -27.79 15.01 28.98
C MET A 248 -28.55 15.09 30.29
N MET A 249 -27.86 14.98 31.43
CA MET A 249 -28.49 15.06 32.74
C MET A 249 -28.99 16.46 33.08
N GLY A 250 -28.20 17.49 32.71
CA GLY A 250 -28.59 18.89 32.88
C GLY A 250 -29.82 19.26 32.08
N LEU A 251 -29.91 18.80 30.82
CA LEU A 251 -31.11 18.95 29.99
C LEU A 251 -32.32 18.30 30.67
N THR A 252 -32.18 17.04 31.12
CA THR A 252 -33.26 16.30 31.78
C THR A 252 -33.73 17.02 33.06
N LEU A 253 -32.82 17.42 33.93
CA LEU A 253 -33.13 18.14 35.16
C LEU A 253 -33.78 19.49 34.89
N SER A 254 -33.24 20.26 33.96
CA SER A 254 -33.79 21.57 33.57
C SER A 254 -35.20 21.46 33.01
N LEU A 255 -35.47 20.45 32.18
CA LEU A 255 -36.80 20.19 31.64
C LEU A 255 -37.79 19.81 32.74
N LEU A 256 -37.40 18.91 33.66
CA LEU A 256 -38.27 18.55 34.81
C LEU A 256 -38.55 19.77 35.71
N TRP A 257 -37.55 20.63 35.89
CA TRP A 257 -37.70 21.86 36.65
C TRP A 257 -38.68 22.82 35.95
N VAL A 258 -38.53 23.05 34.64
CA VAL A 258 -39.48 23.87 33.86
C VAL A 258 -40.89 23.31 33.93
N VAL A 259 -41.01 21.97 33.82
CA VAL A 259 -42.33 21.29 33.98
C VAL A 259 -42.91 21.56 35.35
N SER A 260 -42.12 21.47 36.44
CA SER A 260 -42.54 21.77 37.81
C SER A 260 -43.05 23.21 37.95
N PHE A 261 -42.37 24.19 37.33
CA PHE A 261 -42.83 25.58 37.31
C PHE A 261 -44.16 25.77 36.57
N ILE A 262 -44.37 25.08 35.45
CA ILE A 262 -45.61 25.18 34.66
C ILE A 262 -46.79 24.58 35.43
N ILE A 263 -46.53 23.52 36.21
CA ILE A 263 -47.57 22.83 36.99
C ILE A 263 -47.87 23.55 38.31
N ASN A 264 -46.93 24.37 38.80
CA ASN A 264 -47.08 25.04 40.08
C ASN A 264 -48.31 25.94 40.08
N GLY A 265 -49.22 25.69 41.04
CA GLY A 265 -50.51 26.40 41.15
C GLY A 265 -51.67 25.81 40.33
N GLN A 266 -51.46 24.68 39.64
CA GLN A 266 -52.54 23.93 38.97
C GLN A 266 -53.12 22.85 39.91
N ASP A 267 -54.40 22.51 39.70
CA ASP A 267 -55.01 21.36 40.36
C ASP A 267 -54.27 20.05 39.98
N ILE A 268 -54.16 19.14 40.93
CA ILE A 268 -53.46 17.86 40.75
C ILE A 268 -54.02 17.08 39.54
N SER A 269 -55.31 17.16 39.28
CA SER A 269 -55.98 16.50 38.16
C SER A 269 -55.54 17.03 36.79
N ALA A 270 -55.19 18.32 36.68
CA ALA A 270 -54.70 18.96 35.47
C ALA A 270 -53.16 18.85 35.36
N ALA A 271 -52.44 18.95 36.47
CA ALA A 271 -50.99 18.89 36.56
C ALA A 271 -50.42 17.51 36.19
N ARG A 272 -51.08 16.45 36.63
CA ARG A 272 -50.61 15.06 36.47
C ARG A 272 -50.46 14.60 35.00
N PRO A 273 -51.45 14.79 34.09
CA PRO A 273 -51.31 14.44 32.68
C PRO A 273 -50.16 15.19 31.99
N PHE A 274 -49.97 16.47 32.29
CA PHE A 274 -48.89 17.27 31.73
C PHE A 274 -47.51 16.79 32.18
N PHE A 275 -47.35 16.48 33.47
CA PHE A 275 -46.11 15.89 33.99
C PHE A 275 -45.77 14.56 33.33
N LEU A 276 -46.76 13.69 33.15
CA LEU A 276 -46.60 12.40 32.54
C LEU A 276 -46.22 12.50 31.04
N SER A 277 -46.87 13.43 30.29
CA SER A 277 -46.52 13.68 28.88
C SER A 277 -45.14 14.29 28.69
N SER A 278 -44.59 14.99 29.69
CA SER A 278 -43.26 15.58 29.67
C SER A 278 -42.14 14.53 29.57
N THR A 279 -42.40 13.29 29.99
CA THR A 279 -41.45 12.17 29.87
C THR A 279 -41.09 11.89 28.40
N SER A 280 -42.08 11.81 27.52
CA SER A 280 -41.84 11.63 26.07
C SER A 280 -41.08 12.82 25.47
N PHE A 281 -41.33 14.04 25.96
CA PHE A 281 -40.61 15.23 25.55
C PHE A 281 -39.14 15.17 25.94
N VAL A 282 -38.79 14.75 27.16
CA VAL A 282 -37.39 14.55 27.61
C VAL A 282 -36.69 13.53 26.71
N MET A 283 -37.36 12.42 26.36
CA MET A 283 -36.82 11.42 25.47
C MET A 283 -36.52 11.98 24.07
N LEU A 284 -37.44 12.80 23.50
CA LEU A 284 -37.21 13.45 22.20
C LEU A 284 -36.03 14.43 22.24
N ALA A 285 -35.94 15.25 23.29
CA ALA A 285 -34.84 16.20 23.48
C ALA A 285 -33.49 15.47 23.60
N THR A 286 -33.45 14.39 24.37
CA THR A 286 -32.27 13.49 24.49
C THR A 286 -31.89 12.89 23.15
N GLN A 287 -32.85 12.47 22.32
CA GLN A 287 -32.58 11.90 21.00
C GLN A 287 -31.97 12.92 20.02
N ILE A 288 -32.35 14.21 20.13
CA ILE A 288 -31.71 15.30 19.36
C ILE A 288 -30.23 15.42 19.74
N VAL A 289 -29.92 15.45 21.05
CA VAL A 289 -28.51 15.52 21.54
C VAL A 289 -27.69 14.33 21.04
N MET A 290 -28.22 13.10 21.15
CA MET A 290 -27.53 11.90 20.69
C MET A 290 -27.31 11.89 19.17
N SER A 291 -28.24 12.43 18.38
CA SER A 291 -28.07 12.58 16.93
C SER A 291 -26.90 13.53 16.60
N PHE A 292 -26.73 14.62 17.34
CA PHE A 292 -25.58 15.51 17.21
C PHE A 292 -24.25 14.80 17.53
N VAL A 293 -24.20 14.02 18.62
CA VAL A 293 -23.02 13.25 19.01
C VAL A 293 -22.60 12.28 17.90
N LEU A 294 -23.56 11.62 17.27
CA LEU A 294 -23.29 10.73 16.13
C LEU A 294 -22.73 11.50 14.92
N LEU A 295 -23.24 12.69 14.60
CA LEU A 295 -22.71 13.53 13.52
C LEU A 295 -21.25 13.96 13.78
N ILE A 296 -20.92 14.30 15.02
CA ILE A 296 -19.55 14.68 15.40
C ILE A 296 -18.55 13.54 15.11
N THR A 297 -18.93 12.30 15.39
CA THR A 297 -18.09 11.14 15.12
C THR A 297 -17.69 11.04 13.62
N ILE A 298 -18.63 11.29 12.71
CA ILE A 298 -18.32 11.33 11.27
C ILE A 298 -17.40 12.51 10.94
N MET A 299 -17.66 13.68 11.50
CA MET A 299 -16.83 14.87 11.25
C MET A 299 -15.35 14.65 11.61
N ILE A 300 -15.05 13.79 12.57
CA ILE A 300 -13.67 13.43 12.96
C ILE A 300 -13.06 12.40 11.99
N LEU A 301 -13.82 11.38 11.58
CA LEU A 301 -13.32 10.27 10.78
C LEU A 301 -13.20 10.61 9.29
N TRP A 302 -14.14 11.39 8.76
CA TRP A 302 -14.23 11.68 7.33
C TRP A 302 -13.03 12.44 6.74
N PRO A 303 -12.49 13.49 7.37
CA PRO A 303 -11.30 14.18 6.87
C PRO A 303 -10.08 13.26 6.75
N ARG A 304 -9.90 12.34 7.72
CA ARG A 304 -8.81 11.35 7.68
C ARG A 304 -8.94 10.44 6.47
N ALA A 305 -10.13 9.92 6.21
CA ALA A 305 -10.40 9.10 5.03
C ALA A 305 -10.20 9.89 3.71
N CYS A 306 -10.49 11.20 3.70
CA CYS A 306 -10.23 12.08 2.55
C CYS A 306 -8.73 12.19 2.24
N VAL A 307 -7.87 12.29 3.26
CA VAL A 307 -6.42 12.29 3.09
C VAL A 307 -5.94 10.96 2.51
N CYS A 308 -6.38 9.84 3.08
CA CYS A 308 -6.06 8.50 2.57
C CYS A 308 -6.49 8.33 1.10
N ALA A 309 -7.71 8.76 0.77
CA ALA A 309 -8.23 8.71 -0.60
C ALA A 309 -7.42 9.59 -1.58
N ARG A 310 -6.86 10.71 -1.13
CA ARG A 310 -5.97 11.56 -1.94
C ARG A 310 -4.65 10.85 -2.24
N ARG A 311 -4.04 10.21 -1.24
CA ARG A 311 -2.80 9.44 -1.40
C ARG A 311 -2.96 8.26 -2.35
N ILE A 312 -4.09 7.55 -2.28
CA ILE A 312 -4.43 6.47 -3.21
C ILE A 312 -4.64 7.03 -4.62
N LYS A 313 -5.40 8.13 -4.76
CA LYS A 313 -5.62 8.79 -6.06
C LYS A 313 -4.33 9.21 -6.74
N GLU A 314 -3.33 9.66 -5.98
CA GLU A 314 -2.02 10.02 -6.51
C GLU A 314 -1.37 8.85 -7.25
N VAL A 315 -1.34 7.65 -6.66
CA VAL A 315 -0.82 6.43 -7.29
C VAL A 315 -1.68 6.00 -8.48
N MET A 316 -3.00 6.02 -8.32
CA MET A 316 -3.92 5.58 -9.39
C MET A 316 -3.89 6.49 -10.61
N ASN A 317 -3.64 7.79 -10.43
CA ASN A 317 -3.55 8.76 -11.52
C ASN A 317 -2.14 8.92 -12.08
N HIS A 318 -1.13 8.26 -11.47
CA HIS A 318 0.24 8.32 -11.97
C HIS A 318 0.30 7.74 -13.39
N SER A 319 0.92 8.47 -14.32
CA SER A 319 1.14 8.00 -15.69
C SER A 319 2.22 6.91 -15.68
N ILE A 320 1.94 5.77 -16.27
CA ILE A 320 2.92 4.69 -16.42
C ILE A 320 3.94 5.12 -17.47
N ALA A 321 5.23 5.07 -17.14
CA ALA A 321 6.29 5.51 -18.05
C ALA A 321 6.43 4.59 -19.28
N VAL A 322 6.21 3.29 -19.11
CA VAL A 322 6.36 2.28 -20.18
C VAL A 322 5.01 1.63 -20.45
N ASN A 323 4.39 1.97 -21.58
CA ASN A 323 3.10 1.44 -21.99
C ASN A 323 3.23 0.48 -23.17
N ASP A 324 2.36 -0.54 -23.21
CA ASP A 324 2.29 -1.43 -24.36
C ASP A 324 1.75 -0.70 -25.59
N PRO A 325 2.24 -1.06 -26.79
CA PRO A 325 1.69 -0.55 -28.04
C PRO A 325 0.25 -1.05 -28.26
N LYS A 326 -0.54 -0.28 -28.98
CA LYS A 326 -1.92 -0.68 -29.33
C LYS A 326 -1.93 -1.91 -30.23
N GLU A 327 -1.01 -1.96 -31.17
CA GLU A 327 -0.77 -3.11 -32.07
C GLU A 327 0.65 -3.60 -31.81
N SER A 328 0.83 -4.91 -31.60
CA SER A 328 2.12 -5.54 -31.38
C SER A 328 2.65 -6.10 -32.69
N VAL A 329 3.92 -5.84 -32.98
CA VAL A 329 4.62 -6.41 -34.12
C VAL A 329 5.26 -7.73 -33.69
N ASP A 330 5.21 -8.75 -34.57
CA ASP A 330 5.87 -10.02 -34.34
C ASP A 330 7.37 -9.94 -34.58
N PHE A 331 8.16 -10.77 -33.92
CA PHE A 331 9.61 -10.85 -34.08
C PHE A 331 9.98 -11.36 -35.47
N THR A 332 11.03 -10.80 -36.05
CA THR A 332 11.54 -11.16 -37.40
C THR A 332 12.78 -12.05 -37.34
N GLU A 333 13.50 -12.02 -36.24
CA GLU A 333 14.73 -12.77 -35.95
C GLU A 333 14.61 -13.52 -34.63
N LYS A 334 15.65 -14.29 -34.25
CA LYS A 334 15.72 -14.96 -32.96
C LYS A 334 17.05 -14.68 -32.29
N GLY A 335 17.00 -14.38 -31.00
CA GLY A 335 18.18 -14.22 -30.16
C GLY A 335 19.09 -13.05 -30.54
N THR A 336 18.61 -12.07 -31.30
CA THR A 336 19.40 -10.90 -31.70
C THR A 336 19.11 -9.69 -30.83
N ILE A 337 20.14 -8.87 -30.60
CA ILE A 337 20.03 -7.60 -29.86
C ILE A 337 20.80 -6.54 -30.64
N GLU A 338 20.18 -5.39 -30.92
CA GLU A 338 20.84 -4.29 -31.61
C GLU A 338 20.49 -2.96 -30.94
N PHE A 339 21.50 -2.17 -30.62
CA PHE A 339 21.39 -0.79 -30.12
C PHE A 339 21.86 0.15 -31.24
N LYS A 340 21.04 1.15 -31.56
CA LYS A 340 21.33 2.16 -32.59
C LYS A 340 21.32 3.55 -31.98
N ASN A 341 22.51 4.10 -31.73
CA ASN A 341 22.71 5.44 -31.16
C ASN A 341 21.85 5.71 -29.91
N VAL A 342 21.83 4.74 -28.99
CA VAL A 342 20.94 4.78 -27.82
C VAL A 342 21.49 5.72 -26.75
N GLY A 343 20.61 6.62 -26.28
CA GLY A 343 20.81 7.43 -25.09
C GLY A 343 19.68 7.26 -24.09
N PHE A 344 20.00 7.46 -22.82
CA PHE A 344 19.02 7.40 -21.73
C PHE A 344 19.35 8.40 -20.62
N ALA A 345 18.32 9.16 -20.21
CA ALA A 345 18.33 10.01 -19.04
C ALA A 345 17.26 9.56 -18.03
N TYR A 346 17.62 9.55 -16.74
CA TYR A 346 16.63 9.29 -15.69
C TYR A 346 15.65 10.46 -15.55
N PRO A 347 14.38 10.21 -15.22
CA PRO A 347 13.41 11.29 -15.00
C PRO A 347 13.91 12.33 -14.01
N GLY A 348 13.87 13.60 -14.41
CA GLY A 348 14.37 14.73 -13.60
C GLY A 348 15.88 14.96 -13.65
N SER A 349 16.65 14.19 -14.41
CA SER A 349 18.07 14.43 -14.64
C SER A 349 18.28 15.25 -15.92
N GLU A 350 19.12 16.29 -15.86
CA GLU A 350 19.54 17.06 -17.04
C GLU A 350 20.63 16.34 -17.84
N LYS A 351 21.32 15.39 -17.24
CA LYS A 351 22.41 14.64 -17.88
C LYS A 351 21.96 13.24 -18.25
N GLU A 352 22.36 12.79 -19.43
CA GLU A 352 22.20 11.40 -19.84
C GLU A 352 23.06 10.47 -18.99
N ALA A 353 22.47 9.37 -18.54
CA ALA A 353 23.18 8.32 -17.83
C ALA A 353 24.01 7.46 -18.79
N VAL A 354 23.56 7.31 -20.04
CA VAL A 354 24.27 6.69 -21.15
C VAL A 354 23.95 7.45 -22.44
N SER A 355 24.94 7.59 -23.32
CA SER A 355 24.81 8.29 -24.61
C SER A 355 25.56 7.58 -25.73
N ASN A 356 24.97 7.65 -26.92
CA ASN A 356 25.55 7.15 -28.18
C ASN A 356 26.03 5.68 -28.11
N ILE A 357 25.22 4.80 -27.54
CA ILE A 357 25.51 3.35 -27.45
C ILE A 357 25.04 2.66 -28.72
N SER A 358 25.97 2.01 -29.43
CA SER A 358 25.69 1.27 -30.67
C SER A 358 26.47 -0.04 -30.72
N PHE A 359 25.76 -1.17 -30.74
CA PHE A 359 26.34 -2.51 -30.91
C PHE A 359 25.28 -3.46 -31.46
N LYS A 360 25.72 -4.59 -32.02
CA LYS A 360 24.87 -5.67 -32.48
C LYS A 360 25.40 -7.01 -31.98
N VAL A 361 24.49 -7.87 -31.51
CA VAL A 361 24.77 -9.24 -31.04
C VAL A 361 23.91 -10.20 -31.84
N ASN A 362 24.52 -11.24 -32.37
CA ASN A 362 23.82 -12.28 -33.11
C ASN A 362 23.39 -13.44 -32.18
N GLN A 363 22.50 -14.28 -32.67
CA GLN A 363 22.03 -15.45 -31.93
C GLN A 363 23.20 -16.33 -31.48
N GLY A 364 23.19 -16.72 -30.19
CA GLY A 364 24.17 -17.62 -29.60
C GLY A 364 25.48 -16.96 -29.17
N GLU A 365 25.72 -15.70 -29.54
CA GLU A 365 26.90 -14.95 -29.09
C GLU A 365 26.81 -14.53 -27.62
N THR A 366 27.97 -14.27 -27.03
CA THR A 366 28.09 -13.69 -25.69
C THR A 366 28.60 -12.26 -25.81
N ILE A 367 27.82 -11.30 -25.35
CA ILE A 367 28.26 -9.91 -25.16
C ILE A 367 28.48 -9.64 -23.69
N ALA A 368 29.56 -8.98 -23.35
CA ALA A 368 29.88 -8.60 -21.98
C ALA A 368 30.02 -7.08 -21.85
N PHE A 369 29.66 -6.54 -20.69
CA PHE A 369 29.80 -5.13 -20.35
C PHE A 369 30.73 -4.97 -19.15
N ILE A 370 31.74 -4.11 -19.30
CA ILE A 370 32.72 -3.78 -18.26
C ILE A 370 32.91 -2.26 -18.16
N GLY A 371 33.32 -1.78 -17.01
CA GLY A 371 33.56 -0.37 -16.71
C GLY A 371 33.42 -0.07 -15.22
N ALA A 372 33.79 1.11 -14.80
CA ALA A 372 33.72 1.54 -13.40
C ALA A 372 32.26 1.49 -12.85
N THR A 373 32.12 1.48 -11.52
CA THR A 373 30.82 1.61 -10.88
C THR A 373 30.18 2.92 -11.30
N GLY A 374 28.92 2.90 -11.71
CA GLY A 374 28.21 4.09 -12.19
C GLY A 374 28.42 4.40 -13.68
N SER A 375 29.16 3.59 -14.46
CA SER A 375 29.36 3.80 -15.89
C SER A 375 28.16 3.52 -16.79
N GLY A 376 27.00 3.12 -16.24
CA GLY A 376 25.76 2.93 -17.01
C GLY A 376 25.47 1.48 -17.44
N LYS A 377 26.24 0.47 -17.01
CA LYS A 377 26.04 -0.95 -17.39
C LYS A 377 24.64 -1.47 -17.16
N THR A 378 24.15 -1.40 -15.93
CA THR A 378 22.79 -1.84 -15.57
C THR A 378 21.72 -1.03 -16.30
N THR A 379 21.97 0.25 -16.58
CA THR A 379 21.05 1.10 -17.35
C THR A 379 20.85 0.57 -18.78
N ILE A 380 21.94 0.15 -19.44
CA ILE A 380 21.88 -0.40 -20.80
C ILE A 380 21.07 -1.69 -20.82
N ILE A 381 21.41 -2.65 -19.94
CA ILE A 381 20.72 -3.95 -19.98
C ILE A 381 19.25 -3.88 -19.54
N ASN A 382 18.86 -2.89 -18.75
CA ASN A 382 17.47 -2.67 -18.35
C ASN A 382 16.58 -2.22 -19.53
N MET A 383 17.16 -1.69 -20.60
CA MET A 383 16.42 -1.33 -21.81
C MET A 383 16.08 -2.55 -22.68
N ILE A 384 16.84 -3.66 -22.58
CA ILE A 384 16.58 -4.89 -23.34
C ILE A 384 15.22 -5.52 -22.96
N PRO A 385 14.90 -5.81 -21.66
CA PRO A 385 13.56 -6.28 -21.24
C PRO A 385 12.53 -5.14 -21.14
N ARG A 386 12.89 -3.94 -21.62
CA ARG A 386 12.06 -2.75 -21.57
C ARG A 386 11.58 -2.43 -20.13
N PHE A 387 12.51 -2.43 -19.17
CA PHE A 387 12.26 -1.87 -17.84
C PHE A 387 12.31 -0.34 -17.84
N ALA A 388 12.95 0.22 -18.86
CA ALA A 388 12.95 1.63 -19.20
C ALA A 388 13.00 1.79 -20.73
N ASP A 389 12.37 2.83 -21.27
CA ASP A 389 12.44 3.17 -22.69
C ASP A 389 13.65 4.09 -22.94
N ALA A 390 14.39 3.87 -24.02
CA ALA A 390 15.46 4.76 -24.45
C ALA A 390 14.91 6.17 -24.71
N THR A 391 15.67 7.19 -24.27
CA THR A 391 15.35 8.61 -24.48
C THR A 391 15.65 9.03 -25.92
N SER A 392 16.73 8.49 -26.50
CA SER A 392 17.12 8.68 -27.90
C SER A 392 17.61 7.36 -28.51
N GLY A 393 17.57 7.27 -29.83
CA GLY A 393 17.96 6.05 -30.54
C GLY A 393 16.92 4.92 -30.45
N GLU A 394 17.33 3.72 -30.83
CA GLU A 394 16.48 2.53 -30.91
C GLU A 394 17.14 1.31 -30.30
N VAL A 395 16.36 0.53 -29.55
CA VAL A 395 16.74 -0.80 -29.03
C VAL A 395 15.89 -1.83 -29.77
N LEU A 396 16.53 -2.72 -30.49
CA LEU A 396 15.88 -3.82 -31.19
C LEU A 396 16.22 -5.14 -30.50
N VAL A 397 15.20 -5.97 -30.36
CA VAL A 397 15.31 -7.36 -29.90
C VAL A 397 14.62 -8.24 -30.92
N ASN A 398 15.29 -9.30 -31.34
CA ASN A 398 14.79 -10.18 -32.40
C ASN A 398 14.38 -9.43 -33.68
N GLY A 399 15.16 -8.41 -34.05
CA GLY A 399 14.95 -7.60 -35.27
C GLY A 399 13.87 -6.51 -35.15
N VAL A 400 13.15 -6.42 -34.01
CA VAL A 400 12.04 -5.47 -33.81
C VAL A 400 12.31 -4.51 -32.68
N ASN A 401 11.96 -3.23 -32.86
CA ASN A 401 12.08 -2.22 -31.80
C ASN A 401 11.22 -2.60 -30.59
N VAL A 402 11.83 -2.64 -29.39
CA VAL A 402 11.16 -3.05 -28.14
C VAL A 402 9.91 -2.23 -27.82
N LYS A 403 9.81 -0.98 -28.33
CA LYS A 403 8.63 -0.13 -28.16
C LYS A 403 7.40 -0.62 -28.94
N ASN A 404 7.62 -1.39 -30.00
CA ASN A 404 6.57 -1.90 -30.89
C ASN A 404 6.08 -3.31 -30.54
N VAL A 405 6.64 -3.91 -29.47
CA VAL A 405 6.28 -5.25 -29.00
C VAL A 405 5.64 -5.15 -27.62
N LYS A 406 4.62 -5.98 -27.34
CA LYS A 406 4.06 -6.09 -25.99
C LYS A 406 5.12 -6.56 -25.00
N GLN A 407 5.14 -5.96 -23.80
CA GLN A 407 6.11 -6.31 -22.75
C GLN A 407 6.08 -7.79 -22.39
N GLU A 408 4.91 -8.41 -22.38
CA GLU A 408 4.75 -9.85 -22.14
C GLU A 408 5.47 -10.68 -23.20
N THR A 409 5.24 -10.39 -24.48
CA THR A 409 5.88 -11.09 -25.60
C THR A 409 7.40 -10.90 -25.57
N LEU A 410 7.87 -9.67 -25.34
CA LEU A 410 9.29 -9.35 -25.23
C LEU A 410 9.95 -10.10 -24.06
N ARG A 411 9.34 -10.02 -22.88
CA ARG A 411 9.91 -10.66 -21.69
C ARG A 411 9.82 -12.17 -21.73
N ASN A 412 8.93 -12.76 -22.53
CA ASN A 412 8.85 -14.21 -22.69
C ASN A 412 10.08 -14.82 -23.35
N VAL A 413 10.75 -14.10 -24.25
CA VAL A 413 12.00 -14.57 -24.90
C VAL A 413 13.26 -14.25 -24.08
N ILE A 414 13.14 -13.55 -22.95
CA ILE A 414 14.28 -13.10 -22.13
C ILE A 414 14.25 -13.80 -20.77
N GLY A 415 15.38 -14.36 -20.36
CA GLY A 415 15.68 -14.77 -18.98
C GLY A 415 16.57 -13.71 -18.29
N TYR A 416 16.16 -13.22 -17.14
CA TYR A 416 16.87 -12.15 -16.42
C TYR A 416 17.31 -12.60 -15.03
N THR A 417 18.58 -12.45 -14.71
CA THR A 417 19.14 -12.71 -13.39
C THR A 417 19.67 -11.40 -12.80
N PRO A 418 19.04 -10.89 -11.72
CA PRO A 418 19.44 -9.61 -11.13
C PRO A 418 20.76 -9.71 -10.36
N GLN A 419 21.40 -8.56 -10.13
CA GLN A 419 22.63 -8.42 -9.37
C GLN A 419 22.52 -8.99 -7.95
N ARG A 420 21.40 -8.71 -7.27
CA ARG A 420 21.09 -9.30 -5.95
C ARG A 420 20.05 -10.39 -6.12
N GLY A 421 20.46 -11.63 -5.86
CA GLY A 421 19.56 -12.77 -5.88
C GLY A 421 18.39 -12.59 -4.90
N PHE A 422 17.17 -12.69 -5.41
CA PHE A 422 15.95 -12.63 -4.62
C PHE A 422 15.11 -13.89 -4.81
N LEU A 423 14.76 -14.54 -3.68
CA LEU A 423 13.89 -15.71 -3.68
C LEU A 423 12.58 -15.39 -2.99
N PHE A 424 11.48 -15.85 -3.58
CA PHE A 424 10.16 -15.71 -3.00
C PHE A 424 9.94 -16.76 -1.90
N LYS A 425 9.15 -16.40 -0.89
CA LYS A 425 8.71 -17.36 0.12
C LYS A 425 7.91 -18.49 -0.53
N GLY A 426 8.24 -19.73 -0.21
CA GLY A 426 7.66 -20.95 -0.77
C GLY A 426 8.65 -22.09 -0.68
N ASN A 427 8.85 -22.85 -1.74
CA ASN A 427 9.87 -23.88 -1.83
C ASN A 427 10.86 -23.63 -2.98
N ILE A 428 11.91 -24.44 -3.10
CA ILE A 428 12.93 -24.30 -4.14
C ILE A 428 12.33 -24.55 -5.53
N ARG A 429 11.47 -25.58 -5.66
CA ARG A 429 10.79 -25.94 -6.90
C ARG A 429 9.99 -24.77 -7.46
N GLU A 430 9.13 -24.15 -6.65
CA GLU A 430 8.34 -22.97 -7.04
C GLU A 430 9.21 -21.79 -7.46
N ASN A 431 10.35 -21.60 -6.79
CA ASN A 431 11.27 -20.54 -7.13
C ASN A 431 11.96 -20.75 -8.48
N ILE A 432 12.35 -21.98 -8.84
CA ILE A 432 12.95 -22.29 -10.15
C ILE A 432 11.88 -22.28 -11.23
N ALA A 433 10.71 -22.85 -10.98
CA ALA A 433 9.57 -22.90 -11.91
C ALA A 433 8.78 -21.58 -11.99
N PHE A 434 9.29 -20.47 -11.46
CA PHE A 434 8.56 -19.21 -11.31
C PHE A 434 7.98 -18.66 -12.63
N SER A 435 8.65 -18.87 -13.76
CA SER A 435 8.19 -18.44 -15.09
C SER A 435 7.18 -19.40 -15.73
N ASN A 436 7.19 -20.68 -15.33
CA ASN A 436 6.28 -21.70 -15.82
C ASN A 436 6.00 -22.74 -14.71
N PRO A 437 4.87 -22.61 -13.99
CA PRO A 437 4.51 -23.54 -12.90
C PRO A 437 4.33 -24.99 -13.34
N ASN A 438 4.18 -25.25 -14.64
CA ASN A 438 3.95 -26.59 -15.20
C ASN A 438 5.25 -27.33 -15.54
N LEU A 439 6.44 -26.78 -15.23
CA LEU A 439 7.71 -27.47 -15.44
C LEU A 439 7.75 -28.78 -14.65
N THR A 440 8.20 -29.84 -15.33
CA THR A 440 8.43 -31.13 -14.70
C THR A 440 9.62 -31.05 -13.73
N LEU A 441 9.62 -31.94 -12.73
CA LEU A 441 10.74 -32.02 -11.78
C LEU A 441 12.08 -32.26 -12.51
N LYS A 442 12.08 -33.03 -13.60
CA LYS A 442 13.27 -33.30 -14.40
C LYS A 442 13.83 -32.01 -15.04
N GLU A 443 12.98 -31.18 -15.61
CA GLU A 443 13.39 -29.89 -16.19
C GLU A 443 13.93 -28.92 -15.13
N ILE A 444 13.34 -28.91 -13.95
CA ILE A 444 13.79 -28.13 -12.79
C ILE A 444 15.18 -28.61 -12.34
N GLN A 445 15.40 -29.92 -12.26
CA GLN A 445 16.69 -30.52 -11.92
C GLN A 445 17.76 -30.22 -12.97
N GLU A 446 17.42 -30.30 -14.26
CA GLU A 446 18.34 -29.93 -15.36
C GLU A 446 18.77 -28.47 -15.25
N ALA A 447 17.83 -27.54 -15.02
CA ALA A 447 18.16 -26.13 -14.81
C ALA A 447 19.01 -25.90 -13.55
N ALA A 448 18.72 -26.63 -12.47
CA ALA A 448 19.52 -26.58 -11.24
C ALA A 448 20.93 -27.13 -11.44
N LYS A 449 21.12 -28.17 -12.23
CA LYS A 449 22.45 -28.73 -12.60
C LYS A 449 23.25 -27.73 -13.43
N ILE A 450 22.65 -27.09 -14.43
CA ILE A 450 23.29 -26.05 -15.24
C ILE A 450 23.80 -24.91 -14.33
N ALA A 451 23.03 -24.51 -13.35
CA ALA A 451 23.37 -23.46 -12.39
C ALA A 451 24.22 -23.93 -11.20
N GLU A 452 24.73 -25.18 -11.20
CA GLU A 452 25.50 -25.79 -10.08
C GLU A 452 24.71 -25.74 -8.74
N ALA A 453 23.36 -25.70 -8.78
CA ALA A 453 22.51 -25.64 -7.61
C ALA A 453 22.09 -27.03 -7.10
N ASP A 454 22.02 -28.03 -7.98
CA ASP A 454 21.50 -29.37 -7.67
C ASP A 454 22.27 -30.05 -6.51
N SER A 455 23.58 -29.87 -6.42
CA SER A 455 24.41 -30.46 -5.38
C SER A 455 23.98 -30.09 -3.95
N PHE A 456 23.76 -28.80 -3.68
CA PHE A 456 23.34 -28.37 -2.35
C PHE A 456 21.82 -28.49 -2.13
N VAL A 457 21.02 -28.55 -3.20
CA VAL A 457 19.58 -28.78 -3.09
C VAL A 457 19.30 -30.25 -2.75
N SER A 458 19.94 -31.17 -3.46
CA SER A 458 19.78 -32.63 -3.22
C SER A 458 20.32 -33.08 -1.87
N ALA A 459 21.28 -32.33 -1.28
CA ALA A 459 21.78 -32.56 0.06
C ALA A 459 20.82 -32.16 1.20
N LYS A 460 19.72 -31.44 0.89
CA LYS A 460 18.71 -31.09 1.87
C LYS A 460 17.73 -32.26 2.08
N SER A 461 17.15 -32.37 3.28
CA SER A 461 16.20 -33.44 3.63
C SER A 461 14.98 -33.50 2.69
N GLU A 462 14.43 -32.33 2.34
CA GLU A 462 13.24 -32.21 1.49
C GLU A 462 13.61 -31.83 0.04
N GLN A 463 14.91 -31.81 -0.31
CA GLN A 463 15.42 -31.52 -1.65
C GLN A 463 14.76 -30.27 -2.27
N TYR A 464 14.07 -30.42 -3.41
CA TYR A 464 13.40 -29.33 -4.12
C TYR A 464 12.16 -28.79 -3.42
N GLU A 465 11.56 -29.55 -2.50
CA GLU A 465 10.44 -29.09 -1.68
C GLU A 465 10.90 -28.31 -0.42
N SER A 466 12.22 -28.21 -0.19
CA SER A 466 12.77 -27.48 0.95
C SER A 466 12.29 -26.04 0.97
N ALA A 467 11.89 -25.58 2.16
CA ALA A 467 11.32 -24.26 2.39
C ALA A 467 12.32 -23.12 2.08
N VAL A 468 11.83 -22.09 1.41
CA VAL A 468 12.50 -20.82 1.14
C VAL A 468 11.88 -19.74 2.00
N ALA A 469 12.65 -19.13 2.91
CA ALA A 469 12.20 -17.99 3.70
C ALA A 469 12.07 -16.73 2.82
N GLN A 470 11.34 -15.72 3.28
CA GLN A 470 11.17 -14.46 2.58
C GLN A 470 12.54 -13.81 2.24
N GLY A 471 12.74 -13.50 0.95
CA GLY A 471 14.02 -12.98 0.44
C GLY A 471 15.16 -14.01 0.46
N GLY A 472 14.87 -15.31 0.69
CA GLY A 472 15.87 -16.38 0.75
C GLY A 472 16.88 -16.23 1.89
N THR A 473 16.46 -15.69 3.05
CA THR A 473 17.37 -15.41 4.18
C THR A 473 18.01 -16.67 4.77
N ASN A 474 17.46 -17.84 4.49
CA ASN A 474 17.98 -19.15 4.89
C ASN A 474 18.97 -19.76 3.88
N PHE A 475 19.40 -19.01 2.85
CA PHE A 475 20.43 -19.40 1.88
C PHE A 475 21.60 -18.42 1.92
N SER A 476 22.81 -18.92 1.61
CA SER A 476 23.97 -18.05 1.40
C SER A 476 23.83 -17.21 0.12
N GLY A 477 24.60 -16.13 -0.01
CA GLY A 477 24.57 -15.27 -1.20
C GLY A 477 24.79 -16.05 -2.50
N GLY A 478 25.80 -16.92 -2.55
CA GLY A 478 26.09 -17.75 -3.71
C GLY A 478 25.00 -18.81 -4.00
N GLN A 479 24.39 -19.39 -2.97
CA GLN A 479 23.25 -20.32 -3.15
C GLN A 479 22.04 -19.59 -3.73
N LYS A 480 21.69 -18.41 -3.20
CA LYS A 480 20.61 -17.58 -3.77
C LYS A 480 20.84 -17.26 -5.23
N GLN A 481 22.06 -16.85 -5.55
CA GLN A 481 22.42 -16.45 -6.91
C GLN A 481 22.29 -17.64 -7.87
N ARG A 482 22.80 -18.84 -7.49
CA ARG A 482 22.65 -20.05 -8.30
C ARG A 482 21.19 -20.45 -8.50
N LEU A 483 20.33 -20.32 -7.49
CA LEU A 483 18.88 -20.55 -7.65
C LEU A 483 18.22 -19.51 -8.57
N CYS A 484 18.66 -18.24 -8.55
CA CYS A 484 18.19 -17.22 -9.49
C CYS A 484 18.66 -17.50 -10.92
N ILE A 485 19.90 -18.00 -11.11
CA ILE A 485 20.39 -18.46 -12.40
C ILE A 485 19.56 -19.66 -12.89
N ALA A 486 19.31 -20.66 -12.03
CA ALA A 486 18.46 -21.81 -12.36
C ALA A 486 17.07 -21.39 -12.81
N ARG A 487 16.45 -20.38 -12.14
CA ARG A 487 15.16 -19.78 -12.53
C ARG A 487 15.18 -19.21 -13.95
N SER A 488 16.25 -18.49 -14.30
CA SER A 488 16.39 -17.88 -15.63
C SER A 488 16.63 -18.94 -16.71
N VAL A 489 17.45 -19.95 -16.42
CA VAL A 489 17.79 -21.08 -17.30
C VAL A 489 16.57 -21.99 -17.53
N ALA A 490 15.76 -22.25 -16.48
CA ALA A 490 14.56 -23.10 -16.56
C ALA A 490 13.53 -22.60 -17.57
N LYS A 491 13.54 -21.31 -17.87
CA LYS A 491 12.70 -20.68 -18.87
C LYS A 491 13.09 -21.07 -20.32
N LYS A 492 14.31 -21.58 -20.55
CA LYS A 492 14.88 -21.86 -21.88
C LYS A 492 14.74 -20.67 -22.85
N PRO A 493 15.17 -19.47 -22.47
CA PRO A 493 14.93 -18.25 -23.23
C PRO A 493 15.86 -18.15 -24.45
N GLU A 494 15.50 -17.27 -25.40
CA GLU A 494 16.36 -16.93 -26.53
C GLU A 494 17.52 -16.00 -26.12
N ILE A 495 17.32 -15.19 -25.08
CA ILE A 495 18.30 -14.24 -24.54
C ILE A 495 18.39 -14.41 -23.03
N LEU A 496 19.60 -14.60 -22.50
CA LEU A 496 19.89 -14.62 -21.06
C LEU A 496 20.66 -13.36 -20.67
N ILE A 497 20.17 -12.65 -19.66
CA ILE A 497 20.80 -11.44 -19.11
C ILE A 497 21.24 -11.72 -17.67
N PHE A 498 22.52 -11.46 -17.40
CA PHE A 498 23.17 -11.62 -16.09
C PHE A 498 23.71 -10.25 -15.62
N ASP A 499 23.00 -9.62 -14.70
CA ASP A 499 23.43 -8.35 -14.12
C ASP A 499 24.35 -8.61 -12.94
N ASP A 500 25.68 -8.60 -13.18
CA ASP A 500 26.74 -8.87 -12.18
C ASP A 500 26.47 -10.13 -11.32
N SER A 501 25.79 -11.10 -11.93
CA SER A 501 25.22 -12.25 -11.21
C SER A 501 26.28 -13.28 -10.79
N PHE A 502 27.46 -13.22 -11.34
CA PHE A 502 28.58 -14.14 -11.04
C PHE A 502 29.50 -13.63 -9.93
N SER A 503 29.39 -12.35 -9.53
CA SER A 503 30.27 -11.76 -8.50
C SER A 503 30.10 -12.39 -7.11
N ALA A 504 28.94 -12.96 -6.81
CA ALA A 504 28.66 -13.67 -5.56
C ALA A 504 29.18 -15.12 -5.55
N LEU A 505 29.73 -15.61 -6.67
CA LEU A 505 30.28 -16.96 -6.81
C LEU A 505 31.80 -16.95 -6.67
N ASP A 506 32.33 -18.08 -6.20
CA ASP A 506 33.78 -18.33 -6.29
C ASP A 506 34.21 -18.56 -7.74
N TYR A 507 35.46 -18.32 -8.04
CA TYR A 507 36.00 -18.34 -9.41
C TYR A 507 35.77 -19.69 -10.13
N LYS A 508 35.91 -20.81 -9.40
CA LYS A 508 35.69 -22.15 -9.95
C LYS A 508 34.22 -22.37 -10.33
N THR A 509 33.30 -22.06 -9.44
CA THR A 509 31.86 -22.18 -9.67
C THR A 509 31.41 -21.26 -10.80
N ASP A 510 31.88 -19.99 -10.84
CA ASP A 510 31.60 -19.05 -11.94
C ASP A 510 31.94 -19.66 -13.31
N LYS A 511 33.18 -20.17 -13.46
CA LYS A 511 33.67 -20.78 -14.71
C LYS A 511 32.81 -21.99 -15.14
N ILE A 512 32.45 -22.87 -14.18
CA ILE A 512 31.65 -24.07 -14.44
C ILE A 512 30.24 -23.67 -14.87
N VAL A 513 29.59 -22.75 -14.14
CA VAL A 513 28.20 -22.31 -14.45
C VAL A 513 28.12 -21.68 -15.84
N ARG A 514 29.09 -20.82 -16.20
CA ARG A 514 29.12 -20.22 -17.55
C ARG A 514 29.33 -21.27 -18.65
N ALA A 515 30.22 -22.23 -18.43
CA ALA A 515 30.43 -23.35 -19.36
C ALA A 515 29.14 -24.21 -19.49
N ASN A 516 28.52 -24.55 -18.38
CA ASN A 516 27.25 -25.31 -18.37
C ASN A 516 26.14 -24.59 -19.10
N ILE A 517 25.99 -23.26 -18.92
CA ILE A 517 24.99 -22.44 -19.65
C ILE A 517 25.28 -22.47 -21.16
N LYS A 518 26.56 -22.30 -21.55
CA LYS A 518 26.97 -22.33 -22.97
C LYS A 518 26.64 -23.66 -23.64
N ASN A 519 26.95 -24.77 -22.95
CA ASN A 519 26.73 -26.13 -23.46
C ASN A 519 25.27 -26.58 -23.37
N GLY A 520 24.58 -26.24 -22.28
CA GLY A 520 23.21 -26.66 -22.04
C GLY A 520 22.15 -25.87 -22.82
N LEU A 521 22.49 -24.67 -23.28
CA LEU A 521 21.61 -23.78 -24.06
C LEU A 521 22.34 -23.23 -25.31
N PRO A 522 22.72 -24.11 -26.25
CA PRO A 522 23.40 -23.70 -27.48
C PRO A 522 22.48 -22.81 -28.30
N GLY A 523 22.75 -21.70 -28.75
CA GLY A 523 21.88 -20.79 -29.52
C GLY A 523 21.15 -19.75 -28.67
N THR A 524 21.25 -19.80 -27.35
CA THR A 524 20.82 -18.70 -26.48
C THR A 524 21.89 -17.62 -26.44
N THR A 525 21.50 -16.39 -26.72
CA THR A 525 22.37 -15.20 -26.62
C THR A 525 22.57 -14.81 -25.16
N ARG A 526 23.78 -14.49 -24.78
CA ARG A 526 24.15 -14.20 -23.39
C ARG A 526 24.64 -12.77 -23.25
N VAL A 527 24.01 -12.04 -22.36
CA VAL A 527 24.38 -10.67 -21.98
C VAL A 527 24.92 -10.71 -20.55
N ILE A 528 26.18 -10.37 -20.37
CA ILE A 528 26.85 -10.48 -19.07
C ILE A 528 27.40 -9.12 -18.64
N ILE A 529 26.91 -8.60 -17.51
CA ILE A 529 27.64 -7.54 -16.79
C ILE A 529 28.57 -8.22 -15.81
N ALA A 530 29.85 -7.86 -15.83
CA ALA A 530 30.80 -8.28 -14.84
C ALA A 530 31.74 -7.15 -14.39
N GLN A 531 32.20 -7.26 -13.18
CA GLN A 531 33.26 -6.43 -12.62
C GLN A 531 34.63 -7.11 -12.73
N ARG A 532 34.64 -8.43 -12.93
CA ARG A 532 35.86 -9.23 -13.05
C ARG A 532 36.19 -9.50 -14.53
N VAL A 533 37.41 -9.15 -14.95
CA VAL A 533 37.87 -9.39 -16.31
C VAL A 533 37.85 -10.89 -16.63
N GLY A 534 38.29 -11.75 -15.70
CA GLY A 534 38.31 -13.21 -15.87
C GLY A 534 36.92 -13.83 -16.17
N THR A 535 35.82 -13.15 -15.85
CA THR A 535 34.46 -13.61 -16.17
C THR A 535 34.09 -13.36 -17.63
N ILE A 536 34.72 -12.40 -18.30
CA ILE A 536 34.30 -11.90 -19.62
C ILE A 536 35.34 -12.12 -20.72
N MET A 537 36.55 -12.64 -20.40
CA MET A 537 37.62 -12.83 -21.39
C MET A 537 37.22 -13.73 -22.59
N ASP A 538 36.30 -14.69 -22.32
CA ASP A 538 35.82 -15.65 -23.33
C ASP A 538 34.56 -15.10 -24.09
N ALA A 539 34.19 -13.84 -23.91
CA ALA A 539 33.03 -13.24 -24.60
C ALA A 539 33.36 -12.95 -26.07
N ASP A 540 32.37 -13.13 -26.95
CA ASP A 540 32.51 -12.86 -28.37
C ASP A 540 32.67 -11.36 -28.64
N GLN A 541 32.01 -10.54 -27.81
CA GLN A 541 32.14 -9.08 -27.81
C GLN A 541 32.19 -8.54 -26.38
N ILE A 542 33.03 -7.56 -26.13
CA ILE A 542 33.14 -6.83 -24.87
C ILE A 542 32.90 -5.35 -25.15
N VAL A 543 31.90 -4.76 -24.48
CA VAL A 543 31.64 -3.33 -24.49
C VAL A 543 32.31 -2.71 -23.25
N VAL A 544 33.21 -1.78 -23.50
CA VAL A 544 33.89 -1.02 -22.44
C VAL A 544 33.17 0.32 -22.25
N LEU A 545 32.70 0.58 -21.05
CA LEU A 545 31.96 1.80 -20.70
C LEU A 545 32.77 2.68 -19.76
N ASP A 546 32.87 3.98 -20.10
CA ASP A 546 33.35 5.00 -19.20
C ASP A 546 32.39 6.20 -19.21
N LYS A 547 31.98 6.65 -18.03
CA LYS A 547 31.11 7.84 -17.82
C LYS A 547 29.88 7.88 -18.73
N GLY A 548 29.23 6.75 -18.97
CA GLY A 548 28.03 6.65 -19.80
C GLY A 548 28.28 6.54 -21.30
N GLN A 549 29.51 6.47 -21.75
CA GLN A 549 29.89 6.35 -23.15
C GLN A 549 30.57 5.01 -23.42
N MET A 550 30.41 4.49 -24.64
CA MET A 550 31.12 3.33 -25.11
C MET A 550 32.50 3.75 -25.64
N VAL A 551 33.57 3.34 -24.95
CA VAL A 551 34.97 3.70 -25.28
C VAL A 551 35.73 2.57 -25.94
N GLY A 552 35.14 1.36 -26.00
CA GLY A 552 35.70 0.21 -26.70
C GLY A 552 34.66 -0.85 -26.97
N LEU A 553 34.82 -1.54 -28.11
CA LEU A 553 34.03 -2.70 -28.54
C LEU A 553 34.93 -3.66 -29.28
N GLY A 554 35.01 -4.91 -28.85
CA GLY A 554 35.84 -5.95 -29.48
C GLY A 554 36.01 -7.16 -28.61
N LYS A 555 36.91 -8.06 -29.00
CA LYS A 555 37.36 -9.20 -28.19
C LYS A 555 38.36 -8.78 -27.15
N HIS A 556 38.57 -9.62 -26.14
CA HIS A 556 39.60 -9.41 -25.11
C HIS A 556 40.98 -9.11 -25.69
N GLU A 557 41.42 -9.92 -26.68
CA GLU A 557 42.72 -9.80 -27.33
C GLU A 557 42.90 -8.44 -28.02
N ASP A 558 41.85 -7.91 -28.65
CA ASP A 558 41.90 -6.62 -29.33
C ASP A 558 41.88 -5.45 -28.32
N LEU A 559 41.01 -5.54 -27.33
CA LEU A 559 40.79 -4.45 -26.35
C LEU A 559 41.97 -4.27 -25.40
N ILE A 560 42.68 -5.35 -25.05
CA ILE A 560 43.84 -5.26 -24.17
C ILE A 560 44.99 -4.45 -24.80
N HIS A 561 45.04 -4.37 -26.14
CA HIS A 561 46.02 -3.58 -26.85
C HIS A 561 45.52 -2.21 -27.31
N ASN A 562 44.24 -2.10 -27.64
CA ASN A 562 43.69 -0.92 -28.33
C ASN A 562 42.81 -0.02 -27.45
N CYS A 563 42.39 -0.47 -26.23
CA CYS A 563 41.54 0.28 -25.33
C CYS A 563 42.23 0.58 -24.00
N PRO A 564 42.73 1.80 -23.77
CA PRO A 564 43.46 2.14 -22.53
C PRO A 564 42.62 1.91 -21.26
N VAL A 565 41.32 2.21 -21.29
CA VAL A 565 40.40 1.99 -20.16
C VAL A 565 40.27 0.51 -19.84
N TYR A 566 40.16 -0.36 -20.87
CA TYR A 566 40.10 -1.80 -20.65
C TYR A 566 41.40 -2.34 -20.09
N GLN A 567 42.52 -1.87 -20.62
CA GLN A 567 43.88 -2.27 -20.17
C GLN A 567 44.10 -1.90 -18.69
N GLU A 568 43.70 -0.67 -18.28
CA GLU A 568 43.78 -0.23 -16.89
C GLU A 568 42.96 -1.15 -15.97
N ILE A 569 41.70 -1.45 -16.33
CA ILE A 569 40.83 -2.34 -15.57
C ILE A 569 41.42 -3.74 -15.50
N ALA A 570 41.97 -4.26 -16.60
CA ALA A 570 42.56 -5.60 -16.67
C ALA A 570 43.83 -5.73 -15.81
N LEU A 571 44.73 -4.76 -15.90
CA LEU A 571 45.96 -4.72 -15.11
C LEU A 571 45.73 -4.48 -13.61
N SER A 572 44.61 -3.91 -13.23
CA SER A 572 44.25 -3.79 -11.82
C SER A 572 43.81 -5.10 -11.18
N GLN A 573 43.49 -6.12 -11.97
CA GLN A 573 42.94 -7.41 -11.52
C GLN A 573 43.81 -8.61 -11.82
N LEU A 574 44.59 -8.58 -12.92
CA LEU A 574 45.40 -9.67 -13.42
C LEU A 574 46.82 -9.19 -13.70
N THR A 575 47.79 -10.08 -13.61
CA THR A 575 49.18 -9.77 -13.93
C THR A 575 49.37 -9.62 -15.44
N ALA A 576 50.38 -8.88 -15.86
CA ALA A 576 50.72 -8.72 -17.27
C ALA A 576 51.03 -10.07 -17.98
N GLU A 577 51.50 -11.05 -17.22
CA GLU A 577 51.76 -12.40 -17.71
C GLU A 577 50.43 -13.16 -17.99
N GLU A 578 49.45 -13.06 -17.07
CA GLU A 578 48.13 -13.66 -17.24
C GLU A 578 47.34 -13.03 -18.38
N LEU A 579 47.62 -11.77 -18.70
CA LEU A 579 47.01 -11.04 -19.81
C LEU A 579 47.74 -11.23 -21.15
N GLY A 580 48.80 -12.02 -21.19
CA GLY A 580 49.59 -12.24 -22.41
C GLY A 580 50.41 -11.03 -22.87
N LEU A 581 50.50 -9.98 -22.03
CA LEU A 581 51.30 -8.80 -22.30
C LEU A 581 52.76 -9.14 -21.98
N LYS A 582 53.62 -9.23 -23.00
CA LYS A 582 55.06 -9.35 -22.77
C LYS A 582 55.54 -8.20 -21.88
N LYS A 583 56.27 -8.49 -20.78
CA LYS A 583 57.01 -7.47 -20.06
C LYS A 583 57.82 -6.69 -21.09
N GLY A 584 57.52 -5.41 -21.23
CA GLY A 584 58.35 -4.51 -22.01
C GLY A 584 59.79 -4.63 -21.46
N GLY A 585 60.63 -5.26 -22.22
CA GLY A 585 62.05 -5.40 -21.86
C GLY A 585 62.65 -4.00 -21.72
N LYS A 586 63.27 -3.78 -20.57
CA LYS A 586 64.44 -2.94 -20.52
C LYS A 586 65.62 -3.77 -20.91
#